data_9da624506372c706e7178cac8b3a770e
#
_entry.id   9da624506372c706e7178cac8b3a770e
#
_cell.length_a   1.000
_cell.length_b   1.000
_cell.length_c   1.000
_cell.angle_alpha   90.00
_cell.angle_beta   90.00
_cell.angle_gamma   90.00
#
_symmetry.space_group_name_H-M   'P 1'
#
loop_
_entity.id
_entity.type
_entity.pdbx_description
1 polymer ?
#
loop_
_entity_poly.entity_id
_entity_poly.type
_entity_poly.pdbx_seq_one_letter_code
_entity_poly.pdbx_strand_id
1 'polypeptide(L)'
;MGHEYCGFVEEVGSAVKTVKPGQFVIGSFCISDNTCPNCRAGYQSGCQQLEFMTGAQAPYARVPLADGTLIATPEKPPDDLLPSLLAVSDVLGTGWFAADAANVKPGSTVVVVGDGAVGLLGVLSAKQMGAERIIAMSRHA
;
A
#
# COMPACT_ATOMS: atom_id res chain seq x y z
N MET A 1 -4.24 -5.80 -16.87
CA MET A 1 -3.58 -6.65 -15.86
C MET A 1 -2.92 -5.77 -14.81
N GLY A 2 -2.59 -6.37 -13.64
CA GLY A 2 -1.92 -5.68 -12.55
C GLY A 2 -2.87 -4.90 -11.64
N HIS A 3 -2.41 -4.58 -10.45
CA HIS A 3 -3.18 -3.91 -9.39
C HIS A 3 -2.36 -2.89 -8.62
N GLU A 4 -1.05 -2.82 -8.85
CA GLU A 4 -0.16 -1.83 -8.26
C GLU A 4 -0.09 -0.61 -9.18
N TYR A 5 -0.27 0.58 -8.61
CA TYR A 5 -0.30 1.81 -9.39
C TYR A 5 -0.01 3.06 -8.56
N CYS A 6 0.57 4.02 -9.22
CA CYS A 6 0.65 5.41 -8.80
C CYS A 6 0.62 6.29 -10.07
N GLY A 7 0.24 7.54 -9.94
CA GLY A 7 0.17 8.43 -11.09
C GLY A 7 -0.55 9.72 -10.78
N PHE A 8 -0.91 10.44 -11.83
CA PHE A 8 -1.62 11.71 -11.70
C PHE A 8 -3.12 11.52 -11.86
N VAL A 9 -3.88 12.24 -11.06
CA VAL A 9 -5.34 12.32 -11.21
C VAL A 9 -5.65 13.12 -12.48
N GLU A 10 -6.32 12.49 -13.44
CA GLU A 10 -6.75 13.12 -14.67
C GLU A 10 -8.14 13.75 -14.49
N GLU A 11 -9.09 12.98 -14.01
CA GLU A 11 -10.47 13.40 -13.76
C GLU A 11 -10.95 12.86 -12.41
N VAL A 12 -11.95 13.51 -11.83
CA VAL A 12 -12.64 13.05 -10.62
C VAL A 12 -14.15 13.04 -10.83
N GLY A 13 -14.82 12.04 -10.26
CA GLY A 13 -16.28 12.02 -10.18
C GLY A 13 -16.80 13.12 -9.26
N SER A 14 -18.05 13.55 -9.47
CA SER A 14 -18.67 14.66 -8.72
C SER A 14 -18.76 14.46 -7.20
N ALA A 15 -18.68 13.22 -6.72
CA ALA A 15 -18.73 12.88 -5.30
C ALA A 15 -17.35 12.87 -4.63
N VAL A 16 -16.26 12.89 -5.37
CA VAL A 16 -14.89 12.83 -4.85
C VAL A 16 -14.51 14.17 -4.20
N LYS A 17 -13.91 14.11 -3.01
CA LYS A 17 -13.62 15.31 -2.20
C LYS A 17 -12.14 15.40 -1.80
N THR A 18 -11.42 14.28 -1.71
CA THR A 18 -10.08 14.24 -1.11
C THR A 18 -8.95 14.42 -2.10
N VAL A 19 -9.20 14.17 -3.37
CA VAL A 19 -8.21 14.31 -4.45
C VAL A 19 -8.71 15.21 -5.56
N LYS A 20 -7.79 15.84 -6.31
CA LYS A 20 -8.09 16.78 -7.39
C LYS A 20 -7.26 16.47 -8.64
N PRO A 21 -7.74 16.82 -9.84
CA PRO A 21 -6.94 16.73 -11.06
C PRO A 21 -5.56 17.38 -10.90
N GLY A 22 -4.55 16.73 -11.46
CA GLY A 22 -3.13 17.14 -11.39
C GLY A 22 -2.38 16.70 -10.13
N GLN A 23 -3.04 16.19 -9.11
CA GLN A 23 -2.34 15.64 -7.94
C GLN A 23 -1.72 14.28 -8.27
N PHE A 24 -0.52 14.04 -7.72
CA PHE A 24 0.07 12.70 -7.74
C PHE A 24 -0.52 11.88 -6.60
N VAL A 25 -0.94 10.65 -6.93
CA VAL A 25 -1.60 9.74 -6.00
C VAL A 25 -0.98 8.35 -6.04
N ILE A 26 -1.08 7.67 -4.90
CA ILE A 26 -0.81 6.24 -4.77
C ILE A 26 -2.13 5.60 -4.35
N GLY A 27 -2.50 4.50 -4.97
CA GLY A 27 -3.74 3.81 -4.63
C GLY A 27 -3.51 2.41 -4.12
N SER A 28 -4.32 2.00 -3.16
CA SER A 28 -4.34 0.62 -2.69
C SER A 28 -4.97 -0.30 -3.74
N PHE A 29 -4.49 -1.53 -3.82
CA PHE A 29 -5.17 -2.57 -4.60
C PHE A 29 -6.50 -3.00 -3.95
N CYS A 30 -6.64 -2.84 -2.64
CA CYS A 30 -7.91 -2.99 -1.92
C CYS A 30 -8.69 -1.68 -2.01
N ILE A 31 -9.75 -1.66 -2.81
CA ILE A 31 -10.66 -0.53 -2.93
C ILE A 31 -11.59 -0.53 -1.72
N SER A 32 -11.63 0.58 -0.99
CA SER A 32 -12.41 0.70 0.23
C SER A 32 -13.12 2.05 0.33
N ASP A 33 -14.24 2.08 1.07
CA ASP A 33 -15.01 3.31 1.29
C ASP A 33 -14.45 4.19 2.41
N ASN A 34 -13.55 3.66 3.22
CA ASN A 34 -12.96 4.28 4.41
C ASN A 34 -13.99 4.81 5.44
N THR A 35 -15.25 4.38 5.35
CA THR A 35 -16.36 4.90 6.18
C THR A 35 -17.13 3.82 6.91
N CYS A 36 -17.14 2.58 6.44
CA CYS A 36 -17.83 1.48 7.08
C CYS A 36 -17.19 1.10 8.44
N PRO A 37 -17.88 0.35 9.30
CA PRO A 37 -17.35 -0.04 10.61
C PRO A 37 -15.98 -0.71 10.55
N ASN A 38 -15.74 -1.58 9.56
CA ASN A 38 -14.45 -2.26 9.41
C ASN A 38 -13.34 -1.27 9.06
N CYS A 39 -13.60 -0.36 8.11
CA CYS A 39 -12.64 0.68 7.74
C CYS A 39 -12.31 1.61 8.92
N ARG A 40 -13.33 2.02 9.68
CA ARG A 40 -13.13 2.85 10.88
C ARG A 40 -12.35 2.15 11.98
N ALA A 41 -12.39 0.82 12.02
CA ALA A 41 -11.58 0.01 12.92
C ALA A 41 -10.14 -0.25 12.39
N GLY A 42 -9.77 0.29 11.21
CA GLY A 42 -8.44 0.13 10.61
C GLY A 42 -8.30 -1.09 9.68
N TYR A 43 -9.41 -1.75 9.36
CA TYR A 43 -9.40 -2.96 8.52
C TYR A 43 -9.99 -2.67 7.12
N GLN A 44 -9.32 -1.84 6.33
CA GLN A 44 -9.75 -1.49 4.97
C GLN A 44 -9.83 -2.72 4.05
N SER A 45 -8.94 -3.69 4.22
CA SER A 45 -8.99 -4.98 3.51
C SER A 45 -10.24 -5.83 3.84
N GLY A 46 -10.97 -5.48 4.89
CA GLY A 46 -12.27 -6.05 5.25
C GLY A 46 -13.44 -5.11 4.98
N CYS A 47 -13.29 -4.12 4.12
CA CYS A 47 -14.34 -3.16 3.79
C CYS A 47 -15.64 -3.87 3.36
N GLN A 48 -16.78 -3.36 3.80
CA GLN A 48 -18.09 -3.92 3.39
C GLN A 48 -18.37 -3.72 1.88
N GLN A 49 -17.68 -2.77 1.25
CA GLN A 49 -17.73 -2.51 -0.18
C GLN A 49 -16.40 -2.86 -0.87
N LEU A 50 -15.69 -3.87 -0.33
CA LEU A 50 -14.38 -4.26 -0.86
C LEU A 50 -14.50 -4.70 -2.33
N GLU A 51 -13.66 -4.09 -3.14
CA GLU A 51 -13.32 -4.53 -4.50
C GLU A 51 -11.80 -4.64 -4.62
N PHE A 52 -11.32 -5.32 -5.64
CA PHE A 52 -9.90 -5.36 -5.95
C PHE A 52 -9.60 -4.60 -7.22
N MET A 53 -8.56 -3.77 -7.17
CA MET A 53 -8.08 -3.08 -8.35
C MET A 53 -7.61 -4.06 -9.40
N THR A 54 -8.02 -3.85 -10.64
CA THR A 54 -7.60 -4.62 -11.81
C THR A 54 -7.30 -3.67 -12.96
N GLY A 55 -6.41 -4.09 -13.88
CA GLY A 55 -6.11 -3.29 -15.07
C GLY A 55 -5.23 -2.06 -14.81
N ALA A 56 -4.46 -2.06 -13.72
CA ALA A 56 -3.60 -0.94 -13.35
C ALA A 56 -2.40 -0.74 -14.28
N GLN A 57 -1.97 -1.79 -15.01
CA GLN A 57 -0.91 -1.68 -16.04
C GLN A 57 -1.48 -1.09 -17.33
N ALA A 58 -1.85 0.17 -17.29
CA ALA A 58 -2.48 0.90 -18.39
C ALA A 58 -2.11 2.39 -18.32
N PRO A 59 -2.22 3.14 -19.44
CA PRO A 59 -2.03 4.59 -19.41
C PRO A 59 -3.03 5.32 -18.51
N TYR A 60 -4.24 4.79 -18.40
CA TYR A 60 -5.29 5.31 -17.52
C TYR A 60 -5.96 4.16 -16.75
N ALA A 61 -6.30 4.42 -15.51
CA ALA A 61 -7.02 3.48 -14.67
C ALA A 61 -8.16 4.20 -13.94
N ARG A 62 -9.32 3.54 -13.85
CA ARG A 62 -10.44 4.03 -13.06
C ARG A 62 -10.36 3.47 -11.65
N VAL A 63 -10.35 4.34 -10.65
CA VAL A 63 -10.31 3.95 -9.24
C VAL A 63 -11.65 4.25 -8.58
N PRO A 64 -12.48 3.25 -8.27
CA PRO A 64 -13.70 3.44 -7.49
C PRO A 64 -13.38 3.86 -6.04
N LEU A 65 -14.36 4.46 -5.38
CA LEU A 65 -14.26 4.89 -3.97
C LEU A 65 -12.96 5.68 -3.69
N ALA A 66 -12.62 6.61 -4.59
CA ALA A 66 -11.33 7.30 -4.62
C ALA A 66 -10.96 7.95 -3.28
N ASP A 67 -11.93 8.50 -2.55
CA ASP A 67 -11.72 9.14 -1.25
C ASP A 67 -11.23 8.18 -0.16
N GLY A 68 -11.51 6.89 -0.30
CA GLY A 68 -11.05 5.86 0.64
C GLY A 68 -9.88 5.03 0.13
N THR A 69 -9.56 5.14 -1.16
CA THR A 69 -8.59 4.28 -1.84
C THR A 69 -7.30 5.01 -2.21
N LEU A 70 -7.38 6.30 -2.53
CA LEU A 70 -6.25 7.10 -3.01
C LEU A 70 -5.65 7.96 -1.89
N ILE A 71 -4.33 8.05 -1.90
CA ILE A 71 -3.56 8.95 -1.05
C ILE A 71 -2.80 9.91 -1.96
N ALA A 72 -3.09 11.21 -1.85
CA ALA A 72 -2.34 12.24 -2.57
C ALA A 72 -1.04 12.57 -1.84
N THR A 73 0.04 12.74 -2.59
CA THR A 73 1.26 13.35 -2.06
C THR A 73 1.11 14.88 -1.97
N PRO A 74 1.80 15.55 -1.03
CA PRO A 74 1.73 17.01 -0.90
C PRO A 74 2.15 17.76 -2.18
N GLU A 75 3.11 17.19 -2.90
CA GLU A 75 3.65 17.69 -4.16
C GLU A 75 4.04 16.53 -5.08
N LYS A 76 4.38 16.81 -6.34
CA LYS A 76 4.93 15.79 -7.26
C LYS A 76 6.22 15.24 -6.66
N PRO A 77 6.32 13.91 -6.40
CA PRO A 77 7.56 13.33 -5.90
C PRO A 77 8.67 13.37 -6.97
N PRO A 78 9.94 13.36 -6.56
CA PRO A 78 11.06 13.17 -7.48
C PRO A 78 10.94 11.85 -8.25
N ASP A 79 11.39 11.86 -9.50
CA ASP A 79 11.20 10.71 -10.40
C ASP A 79 11.94 9.45 -9.92
N ASP A 80 13.04 9.60 -9.21
CA ASP A 80 13.80 8.50 -8.60
C ASP A 80 13.08 7.84 -7.42
N LEU A 81 12.10 8.52 -6.82
CA LEU A 81 11.27 7.96 -5.76
C LEU A 81 10.06 7.14 -6.27
N LEU A 82 9.68 7.30 -7.54
CA LEU A 82 8.48 6.67 -8.10
C LEU A 82 8.48 5.14 -7.97
N PRO A 83 9.58 4.40 -8.19
CA PRO A 83 9.59 2.96 -7.99
C PRO A 83 9.30 2.55 -6.53
N SER A 84 9.78 3.32 -5.57
CA SER A 84 9.51 3.09 -4.15
C SER A 84 8.06 3.39 -3.79
N LEU A 85 7.47 4.44 -4.37
CA LEU A 85 6.07 4.81 -4.17
C LEU A 85 5.12 3.78 -4.82
N LEU A 86 5.50 3.20 -5.95
CA LEU A 86 4.74 2.10 -6.54
C LEU A 86 4.65 0.92 -5.58
N ALA A 87 5.73 0.57 -4.88
CA ALA A 87 5.74 -0.51 -3.90
C ALA A 87 4.81 -0.25 -2.70
N VAL A 88 4.44 1.01 -2.44
CA VAL A 88 3.47 1.37 -1.38
C VAL A 88 2.05 0.92 -1.72
N SER A 89 1.71 0.79 -3.01
CA SER A 89 0.36 0.45 -3.45
C SER A 89 -0.11 -0.96 -3.02
N ASP A 90 0.83 -1.89 -2.78
CA ASP A 90 0.55 -3.25 -2.32
C ASP A 90 1.61 -3.78 -1.36
N VAL A 91 2.82 -4.05 -1.88
CA VAL A 91 3.80 -4.92 -1.22
C VAL A 91 4.32 -4.36 0.11
N LEU A 92 4.40 -3.04 0.27
CA LEU A 92 4.75 -2.43 1.55
C LEU A 92 3.64 -2.65 2.59
N GLY A 93 2.37 -2.40 2.22
CA GLY A 93 1.23 -2.62 3.10
C GLY A 93 1.12 -4.08 3.54
N THR A 94 1.36 -5.01 2.62
CA THR A 94 1.38 -6.45 2.88
C THR A 94 2.50 -6.84 3.85
N GLY A 95 3.71 -6.33 3.64
CA GLY A 95 4.84 -6.56 4.54
C GLY A 95 4.64 -5.94 5.93
N TRP A 96 4.03 -4.75 5.97
CA TRP A 96 3.68 -4.08 7.22
C TRP A 96 2.64 -4.87 8.02
N PHE A 97 1.56 -5.29 7.37
CA PHE A 97 0.54 -6.11 8.00
C PHE A 97 1.11 -7.42 8.55
N ALA A 98 2.02 -8.08 7.82
CA ALA A 98 2.67 -9.30 8.31
C ALA A 98 3.46 -9.05 9.61
N ALA A 99 4.21 -7.95 9.69
CA ALA A 99 4.96 -7.60 10.89
C ALA A 99 4.04 -7.22 12.07
N ASP A 100 2.95 -6.49 11.79
CA ASP A 100 1.93 -6.12 12.78
C ASP A 100 1.21 -7.36 13.33
N ALA A 101 0.74 -8.25 12.43
CA ALA A 101 0.08 -9.50 12.80
C ALA A 101 1.00 -10.45 13.60
N ALA A 102 2.31 -10.39 13.36
CA ALA A 102 3.31 -11.09 14.14
C ALA A 102 3.60 -10.41 15.51
N ASN A 103 2.91 -9.30 15.82
CA ASN A 103 3.11 -8.53 17.05
C ASN A 103 4.58 -8.10 17.25
N VAL A 104 5.22 -7.66 16.16
CA VAL A 104 6.59 -7.13 16.22
C VAL A 104 6.61 -5.84 17.05
N LYS A 105 7.57 -5.74 17.95
CA LYS A 105 7.74 -4.59 18.86
C LYS A 105 9.21 -4.41 19.22
N PRO A 106 9.60 -3.31 19.85
CA PRO A 106 10.96 -3.09 20.30
C PRO A 106 11.51 -4.29 21.08
N GLY A 107 12.71 -4.73 20.71
CA GLY A 107 13.38 -5.91 21.30
C GLY A 107 12.99 -7.25 20.66
N SER A 108 12.07 -7.30 19.69
CA SER A 108 11.70 -8.56 19.02
C SER A 108 12.83 -9.15 18.20
N THR A 109 12.93 -10.48 18.20
CA THR A 109 13.68 -11.23 17.19
C THR A 109 12.71 -11.77 16.16
N VAL A 110 12.92 -11.45 14.89
CA VAL A 110 12.00 -11.75 13.77
C VAL A 110 12.71 -12.59 12.73
N VAL A 111 12.02 -13.59 12.22
CA VAL A 111 12.47 -14.37 11.06
C VAL A 111 11.52 -14.08 9.89
N VAL A 112 12.09 -13.66 8.76
CA VAL A 112 11.34 -13.44 7.51
C VAL A 112 11.79 -14.50 6.50
N VAL A 113 10.84 -15.32 6.04
CA VAL A 113 11.10 -16.37 5.05
C VAL A 113 10.67 -15.88 3.67
N GLY A 114 11.63 -15.69 2.80
CA GLY A 114 11.48 -15.17 1.45
C GLY A 114 12.12 -13.79 1.28
N ASP A 115 12.75 -13.60 0.13
CA ASP A 115 13.55 -12.43 -0.25
C ASP A 115 12.99 -11.71 -1.50
N GLY A 116 11.73 -11.97 -1.82
CA GLY A 116 10.98 -11.19 -2.81
C GLY A 116 10.52 -9.84 -2.24
N ALA A 117 9.81 -9.05 -3.05
CA ALA A 117 9.38 -7.69 -2.69
C ALA A 117 8.64 -7.63 -1.34
N VAL A 118 7.67 -8.52 -1.11
CA VAL A 118 6.93 -8.58 0.17
C VAL A 118 7.85 -8.94 1.33
N GLY A 119 8.74 -9.93 1.16
CA GLY A 119 9.66 -10.34 2.23
C GLY A 119 10.64 -9.22 2.60
N LEU A 120 11.24 -8.56 1.62
CA LEU A 120 12.14 -7.42 1.85
C LEU A 120 11.42 -6.25 2.53
N LEU A 121 10.18 -5.97 2.14
CA LEU A 121 9.37 -4.93 2.80
C LEU A 121 8.84 -5.38 4.16
N GLY A 122 8.69 -6.67 4.39
CA GLY A 122 8.47 -7.24 5.73
C GLY A 122 9.69 -7.02 6.65
N VAL A 123 10.91 -7.18 6.14
CA VAL A 123 12.14 -6.84 6.86
C VAL A 123 12.18 -5.35 7.22
N LEU A 124 11.87 -4.48 6.24
CA LEU A 124 11.79 -3.04 6.47
C LEU A 124 10.75 -2.70 7.55
N SER A 125 9.57 -3.29 7.46
CA SER A 125 8.46 -3.06 8.40
C SER A 125 8.82 -3.53 9.80
N ALA A 126 9.39 -4.72 9.95
CA ALA A 126 9.87 -5.23 11.24
C ALA A 126 10.93 -4.31 11.87
N LYS A 127 11.84 -3.78 11.05
CA LYS A 127 12.85 -2.81 11.50
C LYS A 127 12.19 -1.53 12.00
N GLN A 128 11.23 -0.98 11.26
CA GLN A 128 10.51 0.25 11.63
C GLN A 128 9.68 0.07 12.92
N MET A 129 9.17 -1.13 13.16
CA MET A 129 8.46 -1.49 14.40
C MET A 129 9.40 -1.77 15.58
N GLY A 130 10.70 -1.67 15.38
CA GLY A 130 11.70 -1.76 16.46
C GLY A 130 12.24 -3.17 16.74
N ALA A 131 12.13 -4.08 15.78
CA ALA A 131 12.81 -5.39 15.93
C ALA A 131 14.31 -5.20 16.15
N GLU A 132 14.84 -5.82 17.21
CA GLU A 132 16.26 -5.75 17.56
C GLU A 132 17.10 -6.66 16.65
N ARG A 133 16.55 -7.82 16.29
CA ARG A 133 17.22 -8.78 15.43
C ARG A 133 16.28 -9.25 14.32
N ILE A 134 16.74 -9.21 13.08
CA ILE A 134 15.99 -9.71 11.93
C ILE A 134 16.86 -10.72 11.19
N ILE A 135 16.31 -11.90 10.94
CA ILE A 135 16.93 -12.97 10.15
C ILE A 135 16.11 -13.13 8.88
N ALA A 136 16.67 -12.74 7.74
CA ALA A 136 16.07 -12.96 6.43
C ALA A 136 16.58 -14.27 5.84
N MET A 137 15.66 -15.12 5.39
CA MET A 137 15.98 -16.42 4.79
C MET A 137 15.64 -16.39 3.30
N SER A 138 16.63 -16.74 2.49
CA SER A 138 16.51 -16.83 1.03
C SER A 138 16.86 -18.26 0.55
N ARG A 139 16.38 -18.59 -0.66
CA ARG A 139 16.84 -19.77 -1.40
C ARG A 139 18.06 -19.46 -2.29
N HIS A 140 18.42 -18.18 -2.40
CA HIS A 140 19.56 -17.72 -3.18
C HIS A 140 20.73 -17.43 -2.24
N ALA A 141 21.92 -17.88 -2.65
CA ALA A 141 23.16 -17.61 -1.95
C ALA A 141 23.70 -16.22 -2.33
#